data_18bfbca9e676558271354ca7cecdf56c
#
_entry.id   18bfbca9e676558271354ca7cecdf56c
#
_cell.length_a   1.000
_cell.length_b   1.000
_cell.length_c   1.000
_cell.angle_alpha   90.00
_cell.angle_beta   90.00
_cell.angle_gamma   90.00
#
_symmetry.space_group_name_H-M   'P 1'
#
loop_
_entity.id
_entity.type
_entity.pdbx_description
1 polymer ?
#
loop_
_entity_poly.entity_id
_entity_poly.type
_entity_poly.pdbx_seq_one_letter_code
_entity_poly.pdbx_strand_id
1 'polypeptide(L)'
;MKRSVLGLMYLIQGMRKAGVAVDQKLQSIGLRVESLDPNAIIHTALEWDILKIIAEDIEPEQGLFIGQHYVLAGYGPLLMLLMTSPTTHTALEQGIRYQSLTHLSGLLGLKKQNDQVALCYLPRDLQTSVGQLRAHSEIAGTYKFLQDIYKMIGLEMPEIRITLPVARPEDAKKLALYQQVYGQQVSFGTQQAEFWFDEWVLNVPIPSADLMTFNVYAGKCQAELQRLEETAEQPSLIQRVQDYLELQRGLLPTMAETAQALNLPERTLRHQLQQLNSSYKQIREQLMKDRALHLMEYQEYSIEMIAELLGYSEPAAFNHAFKRWFGYSPRQYGK
;
A
#
# COMPACT_ATOMS: atom_id res chain seq x y z
N MET A 1 8.79 7.64 -5.87
CA MET A 1 8.87 6.27 -5.32
C MET A 1 7.57 5.58 -5.62
N LYS A 2 7.62 4.37 -6.16
CA LYS A 2 6.46 3.50 -6.40
C LYS A 2 6.27 2.49 -5.28
N ARG A 3 5.05 1.98 -5.13
CA ARG A 3 4.65 1.02 -4.09
C ARG A 3 3.58 0.08 -4.62
N SER A 4 3.45 -1.08 -4.00
CA SER A 4 2.30 -1.95 -4.24
C SER A 4 1.00 -1.29 -3.75
N VAL A 5 -0.06 -1.42 -4.51
CA VAL A 5 -1.42 -0.99 -4.13
C VAL A 5 -1.92 -1.73 -2.87
N LEU A 6 -1.35 -2.87 -2.55
CA LEU A 6 -1.74 -3.66 -1.36
C LEU A 6 -1.69 -2.83 -0.08
N GLY A 7 -0.71 -1.92 0.06
CA GLY A 7 -0.65 -1.01 1.21
C GLY A 7 -1.91 -0.14 1.34
N LEU A 8 -2.38 0.44 0.24
CA LEU A 8 -3.61 1.22 0.19
C LEU A 8 -4.84 0.33 0.46
N MET A 9 -4.89 -0.87 -0.14
CA MET A 9 -6.01 -1.81 0.07
C MET A 9 -6.14 -2.23 1.54
N TYR A 10 -5.04 -2.56 2.21
CA TYR A 10 -5.06 -2.92 3.64
C TYR A 10 -5.41 -1.73 4.53
N LEU A 11 -4.96 -0.52 4.18
CA LEU A 11 -5.37 0.69 4.88
C LEU A 11 -6.89 0.89 4.78
N ILE A 12 -7.46 0.83 3.57
CA ILE A 12 -8.90 0.96 3.33
C ILE A 12 -9.67 -0.14 4.10
N GLN A 13 -9.18 -1.38 4.07
CA GLN A 13 -9.78 -2.48 4.82
C GLN A 13 -9.74 -2.21 6.34
N GLY A 14 -8.63 -1.69 6.85
CA GLY A 14 -8.48 -1.29 8.24
C GLY A 14 -9.47 -0.18 8.62
N MET A 15 -9.63 0.83 7.75
CA MET A 15 -10.62 1.89 7.91
C MET A 15 -12.05 1.35 7.99
N ARG A 16 -12.44 0.45 7.08
CA ARG A 16 -13.77 -0.22 7.10
C ARG A 16 -14.00 -0.97 8.40
N LYS A 17 -13.03 -1.75 8.86
CA LYS A 17 -13.11 -2.52 10.11
C LYS A 17 -13.15 -1.62 11.36
N ALA A 18 -12.50 -0.47 11.30
CA ALA A 18 -12.57 0.55 12.34
C ALA A 18 -13.86 1.38 12.29
N GLY A 19 -14.81 1.05 11.40
CA GLY A 19 -16.10 1.73 11.28
C GLY A 19 -16.07 3.04 10.49
N VAL A 20 -14.98 3.29 9.74
CA VAL A 20 -14.87 4.50 8.91
C VAL A 20 -15.60 4.29 7.58
N ALA A 21 -16.50 5.21 7.23
CA ALA A 21 -17.31 5.15 6.01
C ALA A 21 -16.52 5.63 4.78
N VAL A 22 -15.56 4.81 4.30
CA VAL A 22 -14.68 5.18 3.16
C VAL A 22 -15.28 4.92 1.79
N ASP A 23 -16.30 4.05 1.68
CA ASP A 23 -16.79 3.57 0.38
C ASP A 23 -17.42 4.67 -0.48
N GLN A 24 -18.21 5.56 0.11
CA GLN A 24 -18.80 6.69 -0.63
C GLN A 24 -17.72 7.63 -1.15
N LYS A 25 -16.68 7.90 -0.37
CA LYS A 25 -15.55 8.74 -0.78
C LYS A 25 -14.73 8.10 -1.90
N LEU A 26 -14.51 6.78 -1.84
CA LEU A 26 -13.88 6.03 -2.93
C LEU A 26 -14.74 6.07 -4.20
N GLN A 27 -16.05 5.86 -4.09
CA GLN A 27 -16.97 5.92 -5.23
C GLN A 27 -16.99 7.31 -5.88
N SER A 28 -16.88 8.40 -5.12
CA SER A 28 -16.85 9.75 -5.68
C SER A 28 -15.65 9.98 -6.61
N ILE A 29 -14.56 9.28 -6.40
CA ILE A 29 -13.40 9.29 -7.29
C ILE A 29 -13.37 8.09 -8.25
N GLY A 30 -14.44 7.33 -8.39
CA GLY A 30 -14.56 6.22 -9.33
C GLY A 30 -13.82 4.94 -8.91
N LEU A 31 -13.39 4.84 -7.64
CA LEU A 31 -12.75 3.63 -7.11
C LEU A 31 -13.77 2.74 -6.38
N ARG A 32 -13.59 1.43 -6.53
CA ARG A 32 -14.30 0.40 -5.77
C ARG A 32 -13.29 -0.60 -5.25
N VAL A 33 -13.31 -0.89 -3.95
CA VAL A 33 -12.30 -1.77 -3.33
C VAL A 33 -12.28 -3.16 -3.97
N GLU A 34 -13.45 -3.69 -4.32
CA GLU A 34 -13.63 -5.01 -4.93
C GLU A 34 -13.05 -5.08 -6.35
N SER A 35 -12.90 -3.92 -7.01
CA SER A 35 -12.36 -3.80 -8.37
C SER A 35 -10.90 -3.37 -8.39
N LEU A 36 -10.27 -3.09 -7.24
CA LEU A 36 -8.85 -2.75 -7.19
C LEU A 36 -8.01 -3.93 -7.66
N ASP A 37 -7.01 -3.66 -8.49
CA ASP A 37 -6.06 -4.70 -8.92
C ASP A 37 -4.96 -4.87 -7.88
N PRO A 38 -4.90 -6.01 -7.15
CA PRO A 38 -3.88 -6.22 -6.11
C PRO A 38 -2.45 -6.26 -6.66
N ASN A 39 -2.28 -6.42 -7.97
CA ASN A 39 -0.97 -6.40 -8.63
C ASN A 39 -0.54 -4.99 -9.10
N ALA A 40 -1.42 -3.99 -9.00
CA ALA A 40 -1.11 -2.64 -9.42
C ALA A 40 0.01 -2.04 -8.57
N ILE A 41 0.79 -1.17 -9.22
CA ILE A 41 1.84 -0.38 -8.59
C ILE A 41 1.44 1.08 -8.74
N ILE A 42 1.51 1.83 -7.64
CA ILE A 42 1.14 3.25 -7.62
C ILE A 42 2.29 4.12 -7.13
N HIS A 43 2.35 5.35 -7.60
CA HIS A 43 3.21 6.36 -7.00
C HIS A 43 2.71 6.78 -5.62
N THR A 44 3.62 6.96 -4.67
CA THR A 44 3.28 7.45 -3.33
C THR A 44 2.51 8.76 -3.35
N ALA A 45 2.74 9.64 -4.34
CA ALA A 45 1.96 10.87 -4.49
C ALA A 45 0.48 10.59 -4.74
N LEU A 46 0.16 9.61 -5.61
CA LEU A 46 -1.22 9.21 -5.88
C LEU A 46 -1.88 8.57 -4.64
N GLU A 47 -1.14 7.70 -3.92
CA GLU A 47 -1.63 7.14 -2.64
C GLU A 47 -2.03 8.25 -1.67
N TRP A 48 -1.19 9.30 -1.54
CA TRP A 48 -1.47 10.44 -0.68
C TRP A 48 -2.65 11.30 -1.16
N ASP A 49 -2.80 11.50 -2.47
CA ASP A 49 -3.94 12.24 -3.03
C ASP A 49 -5.25 11.49 -2.74
N ILE A 50 -5.29 10.17 -2.93
CA ILE A 50 -6.44 9.34 -2.55
C ILE A 50 -6.70 9.40 -1.04
N LEU A 51 -5.64 9.26 -0.23
CA LEU A 51 -5.75 9.29 1.22
C LEU A 51 -6.33 10.61 1.74
N LYS A 52 -5.93 11.76 1.18
CA LYS A 52 -6.50 13.06 1.53
C LYS A 52 -8.02 13.09 1.34
N ILE A 53 -8.52 12.48 0.27
CA ILE A 53 -9.96 12.45 -0.02
C ILE A 53 -10.70 11.53 0.98
N ILE A 54 -10.20 10.30 1.16
CA ILE A 54 -10.90 9.31 2.00
C ILE A 54 -10.78 9.59 3.50
N ALA A 55 -9.77 10.36 3.92
CA ALA A 55 -9.49 10.66 5.32
C ALA A 55 -9.84 12.10 5.75
N GLU A 56 -10.50 12.89 4.90
CA GLU A 56 -10.73 14.33 5.11
C GLU A 56 -11.40 14.65 6.46
N ASP A 57 -12.37 13.83 6.91
CA ASP A 57 -13.15 14.05 8.14
C ASP A 57 -12.80 13.04 9.25
N ILE A 58 -11.62 12.44 9.19
CA ILE A 58 -11.22 11.41 10.15
C ILE A 58 -10.25 12.02 11.17
N GLU A 59 -10.59 11.87 12.46
CA GLU A 59 -9.69 12.28 13.54
C GLU A 59 -8.40 11.46 13.50
N PRO A 60 -7.22 12.08 13.66
CA PRO A 60 -5.92 11.39 13.57
C PRO A 60 -5.79 10.17 14.48
N GLU A 61 -6.37 10.20 15.68
CA GLU A 61 -6.32 9.11 16.66
C GLU A 61 -7.07 7.85 16.19
N GLN A 62 -7.99 7.95 15.23
CA GLN A 62 -8.61 6.76 14.63
C GLN A 62 -7.59 5.88 13.91
N GLY A 63 -6.46 6.44 13.48
CA GLY A 63 -5.33 5.69 12.95
C GLY A 63 -4.85 4.59 13.89
N LEU A 64 -4.91 4.79 15.21
CA LEU A 64 -4.54 3.79 16.21
C LEU A 64 -5.33 2.49 16.02
N PHE A 65 -6.64 2.60 15.80
CA PHE A 65 -7.52 1.43 15.61
C PHE A 65 -7.41 0.87 14.20
N ILE A 66 -7.26 1.72 13.19
CA ILE A 66 -7.04 1.29 11.80
C ILE A 66 -5.82 0.37 11.71
N GLY A 67 -4.71 0.73 12.35
CA GLY A 67 -3.49 -0.08 12.38
C GLY A 67 -3.66 -1.44 13.04
N GLN A 68 -4.55 -1.55 14.03
CA GLN A 68 -4.86 -2.83 14.69
C GLN A 68 -5.58 -3.84 13.78
N HIS A 69 -6.05 -3.43 12.62
CA HIS A 69 -6.68 -4.29 11.63
C HIS A 69 -5.76 -4.72 10.48
N TYR A 70 -4.50 -4.29 10.49
CA TYR A 70 -3.54 -4.78 9.51
C TYR A 70 -3.26 -6.28 9.74
N VAL A 71 -3.10 -7.01 8.63
CA VAL A 71 -2.93 -8.46 8.68
C VAL A 71 -1.57 -8.87 8.13
N LEU A 72 -0.98 -9.92 8.70
CA LEU A 72 0.35 -10.42 8.29
C LEU A 72 0.42 -10.77 6.80
N ALA A 73 -0.68 -11.28 6.22
CA ALA A 73 -0.74 -11.61 4.79
C ALA A 73 -0.43 -10.42 3.87
N GLY A 74 -0.63 -9.19 4.34
CA GLY A 74 -0.30 -7.95 3.61
C GLY A 74 1.20 -7.74 3.36
N TYR A 75 2.06 -8.48 4.05
CA TYR A 75 3.52 -8.42 3.85
C TYR A 75 4.03 -9.35 2.74
N GLY A 76 3.16 -10.19 2.16
CA GLY A 76 3.50 -11.04 1.03
C GLY A 76 4.76 -11.89 1.26
N PRO A 77 5.71 -11.92 0.29
CA PRO A 77 6.95 -12.69 0.40
C PRO A 77 7.85 -12.25 1.57
N LEU A 78 7.77 -10.98 1.98
CA LEU A 78 8.56 -10.47 3.12
C LEU A 78 8.19 -11.19 4.42
N LEU A 79 6.93 -11.50 4.68
CA LEU A 79 6.54 -12.26 5.88
C LEU A 79 7.30 -13.58 5.98
N MET A 80 7.36 -14.35 4.89
CA MET A 80 8.09 -15.62 4.88
C MET A 80 9.59 -15.44 5.06
N LEU A 81 10.16 -14.39 4.48
CA LEU A 81 11.58 -14.05 4.67
C LEU A 81 11.89 -13.77 6.14
N LEU A 82 11.05 -12.98 6.82
CA LEU A 82 11.23 -12.66 8.24
C LEU A 82 11.08 -13.90 9.12
N MET A 83 10.07 -14.72 8.88
CA MET A 83 9.80 -15.94 9.66
C MET A 83 10.87 -17.01 9.50
N THR A 84 11.55 -17.06 8.37
CA THR A 84 12.60 -18.07 8.09
C THR A 84 14.02 -17.56 8.34
N SER A 85 14.15 -16.34 8.82
CA SER A 85 15.42 -15.73 9.22
C SER A 85 16.06 -16.50 10.40
N PRO A 86 17.40 -16.63 10.46
CA PRO A 86 18.06 -17.38 11.52
C PRO A 86 17.88 -16.77 12.92
N THR A 87 17.84 -15.44 13.01
CA THR A 87 17.70 -14.69 14.27
C THR A 87 16.78 -13.50 14.11
N THR A 88 16.31 -12.96 15.23
CA THR A 88 15.54 -11.72 15.27
C THR A 88 16.31 -10.54 14.66
N HIS A 89 17.64 -10.47 14.83
CA HIS A 89 18.49 -9.46 14.20
C HIS A 89 18.39 -9.52 12.67
N THR A 90 18.62 -10.71 12.11
CA THR A 90 18.51 -10.90 10.66
C THR A 90 17.12 -10.53 10.16
N ALA A 91 16.07 -10.95 10.87
CA ALA A 91 14.69 -10.57 10.50
C ALA A 91 14.49 -9.05 10.48
N LEU A 92 14.95 -8.32 11.50
CA LEU A 92 14.86 -6.86 11.56
C LEU A 92 15.65 -6.19 10.43
N GLU A 93 16.87 -6.66 10.12
CA GLU A 93 17.66 -6.15 8.98
C GLU A 93 16.93 -6.36 7.65
N GLN A 94 16.33 -7.53 7.43
CA GLN A 94 15.54 -7.79 6.22
C GLN A 94 14.27 -6.92 6.19
N GLY A 95 13.59 -6.74 7.32
CA GLY A 95 12.43 -5.85 7.44
C GLY A 95 12.77 -4.41 7.05
N ILE A 96 13.91 -3.89 7.51
CA ILE A 96 14.40 -2.55 7.17
C ILE A 96 14.82 -2.50 5.70
N ARG A 97 15.56 -3.48 5.21
CA ARG A 97 16.02 -3.54 3.81
C ARG A 97 14.85 -3.53 2.83
N TYR A 98 13.81 -4.28 3.11
CA TYR A 98 12.64 -4.44 2.24
C TYR A 98 11.42 -3.65 2.71
N GLN A 99 11.61 -2.59 3.51
CA GLN A 99 10.50 -1.79 4.04
C GLN A 99 9.56 -1.22 2.96
N SER A 100 10.07 -0.99 1.74
CA SER A 100 9.27 -0.53 0.60
C SER A 100 8.22 -1.55 0.14
N LEU A 101 8.34 -2.82 0.55
CA LEU A 101 7.36 -3.88 0.30
C LEU A 101 6.26 -3.93 1.37
N THR A 102 6.33 -3.07 2.39
CA THR A 102 5.35 -2.99 3.47
C THR A 102 4.30 -1.89 3.20
N HIS A 103 3.36 -1.74 4.11
CA HIS A 103 2.39 -0.62 4.10
C HIS A 103 2.99 0.71 4.59
N LEU A 104 4.21 0.72 5.10
CA LEU A 104 4.84 1.90 5.72
C LEU A 104 5.20 2.96 4.67
N SER A 105 4.82 4.21 4.92
CA SER A 105 5.16 5.35 4.05
C SER A 105 6.41 6.11 4.49
N GLY A 106 6.81 5.93 5.75
CA GLY A 106 8.01 6.51 6.36
C GLY A 106 9.23 5.60 6.28
N LEU A 107 10.18 5.79 7.17
CA LEU A 107 11.45 5.08 7.18
C LEU A 107 11.65 4.28 8.47
N LEU A 108 12.00 3.01 8.31
CA LEU A 108 12.46 2.14 9.40
C LEU A 108 13.98 2.27 9.58
N GLY A 109 14.42 2.13 10.82
CA GLY A 109 15.83 2.07 11.18
C GLY A 109 16.04 1.38 12.52
N LEU A 110 17.30 1.15 12.89
CA LEU A 110 17.68 0.69 14.22
C LEU A 110 18.51 1.77 14.92
N LYS A 111 18.30 1.90 16.22
CA LYS A 111 19.06 2.75 17.13
C LYS A 111 19.51 1.91 18.30
N LYS A 112 20.79 2.03 18.65
CA LYS A 112 21.36 1.34 19.82
C LYS A 112 21.74 2.37 20.86
N GLN A 113 21.43 2.08 22.13
CA GLN A 113 21.83 2.88 23.27
C GLN A 113 22.08 1.97 24.47
N ASN A 114 23.33 1.91 24.94
CA ASN A 114 23.79 0.95 25.95
C ASN A 114 23.42 -0.49 25.54
N ASP A 115 22.76 -1.24 26.43
CA ASP A 115 22.31 -2.62 26.23
C ASP A 115 20.89 -2.73 25.67
N GLN A 116 20.37 -1.63 25.11
CA GLN A 116 19.04 -1.58 24.49
C GLN A 116 19.13 -1.20 23.01
N VAL A 117 18.17 -1.72 22.25
CA VAL A 117 18.00 -1.44 20.84
C VAL A 117 16.55 -0.97 20.60
N ALA A 118 16.37 -0.03 19.71
CA ALA A 118 15.06 0.38 19.27
C ALA A 118 14.88 0.11 17.77
N LEU A 119 13.77 -0.50 17.40
CA LEU A 119 13.23 -0.37 16.06
C LEU A 119 12.59 1.02 15.97
N CYS A 120 13.13 1.84 15.07
CA CYS A 120 12.70 3.22 14.88
C CYS A 120 11.84 3.34 13.63
N TYR A 121 10.80 4.14 13.71
CA TYR A 121 9.98 4.50 12.56
C TYR A 121 9.81 6.02 12.46
N LEU A 122 10.33 6.61 11.38
CA LEU A 122 10.18 8.03 11.07
C LEU A 122 9.00 8.22 10.11
N PRO A 123 7.85 8.73 10.57
CA PRO A 123 6.70 9.00 9.71
C PRO A 123 7.03 10.03 8.62
N ARG A 124 6.37 9.91 7.49
CA ARG A 124 6.58 10.80 6.34
C ARG A 124 6.05 12.22 6.58
N ASP A 125 4.91 12.34 7.24
CA ASP A 125 4.23 13.61 7.52
C ASP A 125 3.55 13.55 8.89
N LEU A 126 3.86 14.52 9.73
CA LEU A 126 3.21 14.77 11.03
C LEU A 126 2.58 16.15 11.10
N GLN A 127 2.66 16.95 10.02
CA GLN A 127 2.18 18.33 10.01
C GLN A 127 0.70 18.43 9.66
N THR A 128 0.18 17.47 8.88
CA THR A 128 -1.22 17.43 8.46
C THR A 128 -2.01 16.39 9.25
N SER A 129 -3.32 16.61 9.43
CA SER A 129 -4.22 15.62 10.08
C SER A 129 -4.19 14.26 9.37
N VAL A 130 -4.16 14.27 8.04
CA VAL A 130 -4.05 13.06 7.23
C VAL A 130 -2.72 12.35 7.44
N GLY A 131 -1.63 13.11 7.53
CA GLY A 131 -0.30 12.59 7.84
C GLY A 131 -0.23 11.99 9.24
N GLN A 132 -0.83 12.64 10.24
CA GLN A 132 -0.93 12.12 11.61
C GLN A 132 -1.79 10.84 11.67
N LEU A 133 -2.96 10.82 11.00
CA LEU A 133 -3.78 9.61 10.87
C LEU A 133 -2.97 8.44 10.29
N ARG A 134 -2.24 8.71 9.20
CA ARG A 134 -1.39 7.71 8.55
C ARG A 134 -0.29 7.24 9.50
N ALA A 135 0.42 8.15 10.16
CA ALA A 135 1.46 7.82 11.13
C ALA A 135 0.92 6.95 12.29
N HIS A 136 -0.22 7.32 12.86
CA HIS A 136 -0.86 6.50 13.90
C HIS A 136 -1.19 5.09 13.41
N SER A 137 -1.74 4.96 12.18
CA SER A 137 -2.06 3.65 11.63
C SER A 137 -0.82 2.79 11.36
N GLU A 138 0.26 3.39 10.90
CA GLU A 138 1.51 2.70 10.61
C GLU A 138 2.26 2.29 11.88
N ILE A 139 2.31 3.16 12.89
CA ILE A 139 2.95 2.85 14.18
C ILE A 139 2.16 1.76 14.92
N ALA A 140 0.83 1.90 14.99
CA ALA A 140 -0.03 0.89 15.62
C ALA A 140 0.01 -0.44 14.84
N GLY A 141 0.04 -0.38 13.52
CA GLY A 141 0.19 -1.54 12.66
C GLY A 141 1.54 -2.23 12.81
N THR A 142 2.63 -1.48 13.00
CA THR A 142 3.95 -2.05 13.31
C THR A 142 3.96 -2.75 14.66
N TYR A 143 3.37 -2.15 15.68
CA TYR A 143 3.24 -2.79 17.00
C TYR A 143 2.41 -4.08 16.92
N LYS A 144 1.27 -4.01 16.24
CA LYS A 144 0.42 -5.18 15.97
C LYS A 144 1.15 -6.28 15.19
N PHE A 145 1.95 -5.90 14.19
CA PHE A 145 2.80 -6.83 13.44
C PHE A 145 3.77 -7.55 14.35
N LEU A 146 4.46 -6.84 15.25
CA LEU A 146 5.36 -7.46 16.22
C LEU A 146 4.61 -8.48 17.10
N GLN A 147 3.45 -8.11 17.63
CA GLN A 147 2.62 -9.02 18.44
C GLN A 147 2.23 -10.28 17.67
N ASP A 148 1.76 -10.11 16.43
CA ASP A 148 1.26 -11.21 15.61
C ASP A 148 2.39 -12.15 15.14
N ILE A 149 3.56 -11.61 14.76
CA ILE A 149 4.68 -12.44 14.31
C ILE A 149 5.27 -13.25 15.47
N TYR A 150 5.45 -12.66 16.65
CA TYR A 150 5.91 -13.38 17.83
C TYR A 150 4.96 -14.52 18.20
N LYS A 151 3.65 -14.25 18.17
CA LYS A 151 2.62 -15.27 18.38
C LYS A 151 2.68 -16.38 17.32
N MET A 152 2.88 -16.02 16.05
CA MET A 152 2.92 -16.99 14.94
C MET A 152 4.13 -17.91 15.00
N ILE A 153 5.30 -17.39 15.41
CA ILE A 153 6.53 -18.18 15.54
C ILE A 153 6.64 -18.91 16.90
N GLY A 154 5.64 -18.74 17.77
CA GLY A 154 5.60 -19.43 19.07
C GLY A 154 6.58 -18.90 20.11
N LEU A 155 7.02 -17.66 19.98
CA LEU A 155 7.85 -16.98 20.97
C LEU A 155 7.05 -15.99 21.81
N GLU A 156 7.43 -15.82 23.07
CA GLU A 156 6.93 -14.72 23.88
C GLU A 156 7.50 -13.40 23.35
N MET A 157 6.62 -12.41 23.18
CA MET A 157 7.04 -11.07 22.80
C MET A 157 7.79 -10.44 23.98
N PRO A 158 9.00 -9.91 23.78
CA PRO A 158 9.73 -9.23 24.83
C PRO A 158 8.97 -7.99 25.30
N GLU A 159 9.29 -7.50 26.51
CA GLU A 159 8.78 -6.20 26.94
C GLU A 159 9.29 -5.11 26.00
N ILE A 160 8.36 -4.36 25.40
CA ILE A 160 8.67 -3.27 24.48
C ILE A 160 8.20 -1.96 25.09
N ARG A 161 9.14 -1.06 25.35
CA ARG A 161 8.85 0.33 25.74
C ARG A 161 8.67 1.16 24.47
N ILE A 162 7.56 1.89 24.39
CA ILE A 162 7.17 2.63 23.19
C ILE A 162 7.20 4.11 23.44
N THR A 163 7.87 4.85 22.55
CA THR A 163 7.84 6.31 22.51
C THR A 163 7.29 6.79 21.17
N LEU A 164 6.43 7.80 21.19
CA LEU A 164 5.67 8.26 20.03
C LEU A 164 6.08 9.69 19.59
N PRO A 165 6.11 9.95 18.26
CA PRO A 165 6.50 11.24 17.71
C PRO A 165 5.32 12.25 17.67
N VAL A 166 4.52 12.25 18.70
CA VAL A 166 3.40 13.18 18.88
C VAL A 166 3.44 13.77 20.27
N ALA A 167 2.83 14.93 20.47
CA ALA A 167 2.70 15.52 21.79
C ALA A 167 1.78 14.63 22.67
N ARG A 168 2.07 14.60 23.97
CA ARG A 168 1.19 13.91 24.91
C ARG A 168 -0.20 14.59 24.90
N PRO A 169 -1.30 13.82 24.66
CA PRO A 169 -2.64 14.38 24.73
C PRO A 169 -2.95 14.96 26.12
N GLU A 170 -3.49 16.17 26.17
CA GLU A 170 -4.01 16.78 27.41
C GLU A 170 -5.37 16.19 27.78
N ASP A 171 -6.18 15.84 26.79
CA ASP A 171 -7.46 15.17 26.97
C ASP A 171 -7.24 13.72 27.44
N ALA A 172 -7.75 13.41 28.63
CA ALA A 172 -7.67 12.08 29.22
C ALA A 172 -8.32 10.99 28.37
N LYS A 173 -9.38 11.31 27.60
CA LYS A 173 -10.02 10.35 26.70
C LYS A 173 -9.09 10.02 25.52
N LYS A 174 -8.46 11.01 24.91
CA LYS A 174 -7.48 10.78 23.86
C LYS A 174 -6.28 10.01 24.39
N LEU A 175 -5.74 10.34 25.55
CA LEU A 175 -4.64 9.61 26.18
C LEU A 175 -5.01 8.13 26.40
N ALA A 176 -6.23 7.86 26.84
CA ALA A 176 -6.72 6.49 27.04
C ALA A 176 -6.70 5.65 25.74
N LEU A 177 -6.89 6.26 24.57
CA LEU A 177 -6.81 5.55 23.27
C LEU A 177 -5.39 5.01 23.02
N TYR A 178 -4.37 5.82 23.27
CA TYR A 178 -2.98 5.38 23.14
C TYR A 178 -2.62 4.30 24.16
N GLN A 179 -3.09 4.44 25.39
CA GLN A 179 -2.87 3.46 26.44
C GLN A 179 -3.56 2.13 26.16
N GLN A 180 -4.72 2.16 25.50
CA GLN A 180 -5.42 0.95 25.05
C GLN A 180 -4.60 0.17 24.02
N VAL A 181 -3.91 0.86 23.12
CA VAL A 181 -3.12 0.22 22.04
C VAL A 181 -1.73 -0.20 22.52
N TYR A 182 -1.04 0.67 23.25
CA TYR A 182 0.39 0.51 23.58
C TYR A 182 0.68 0.20 25.05
N GLY A 183 -0.34 0.17 25.90
CA GLY A 183 -0.17 -0.01 27.35
C GLY A 183 0.07 1.31 28.09
N GLN A 184 0.08 1.21 29.43
CA GLN A 184 0.14 2.37 30.35
C GLN A 184 1.48 3.12 30.30
N GLN A 185 2.55 2.47 29.85
CA GLN A 185 3.91 3.03 29.85
C GLN A 185 4.28 3.73 28.54
N VAL A 186 3.32 3.98 27.65
CA VAL A 186 3.57 4.71 26.40
C VAL A 186 4.06 6.14 26.68
N SER A 187 5.14 6.55 26.03
CA SER A 187 5.77 7.87 26.12
C SER A 187 5.58 8.67 24.85
N PHE A 188 5.80 9.99 24.90
CA PHE A 188 5.50 10.94 23.84
C PHE A 188 6.62 11.96 23.65
N GLY A 189 6.60 12.69 22.53
CA GLY A 189 7.44 13.87 22.32
C GLY A 189 8.80 13.56 21.66
N THR A 190 8.95 12.43 21.01
CA THR A 190 10.14 12.09 20.22
C THR A 190 10.00 12.57 18.76
N GLN A 191 11.07 12.52 17.96
CA GLN A 191 11.03 12.85 16.54
C GLN A 191 10.52 11.70 15.67
N GLN A 192 10.65 10.46 16.16
CA GLN A 192 10.25 9.22 15.49
C GLN A 192 9.63 8.27 16.51
N ALA A 193 8.83 7.31 16.06
CA ALA A 193 8.39 6.24 16.95
C ALA A 193 9.56 5.31 17.25
N GLU A 194 9.69 4.89 18.50
CA GLU A 194 10.77 4.03 18.95
C GLU A 194 10.17 2.86 19.76
N PHE A 195 10.49 1.63 19.36
CA PHE A 195 10.11 0.39 20.02
C PHE A 195 11.36 -0.19 20.68
N TRP A 196 11.58 0.14 21.95
CA TRP A 196 12.77 -0.23 22.72
C TRP A 196 12.63 -1.60 23.34
N PHE A 197 13.67 -2.42 23.18
CA PHE A 197 13.83 -3.74 23.80
C PHE A 197 15.29 -4.01 24.13
N ASP A 198 15.55 -5.02 24.98
CA ASP A 198 16.91 -5.36 25.37
C ASP A 198 17.68 -5.99 24.21
N GLU A 199 18.98 -5.68 24.09
CA GLU A 199 19.83 -6.11 22.98
C GLU A 199 19.88 -7.63 22.80
N TRP A 200 19.76 -8.41 23.90
CA TRP A 200 19.78 -9.87 23.81
C TRP A 200 18.69 -10.43 22.90
N VAL A 201 17.58 -9.72 22.73
CA VAL A 201 16.46 -10.10 21.82
C VAL A 201 16.94 -10.27 20.39
N LEU A 202 17.96 -9.52 19.97
CA LEU A 202 18.52 -9.62 18.62
C LEU A 202 19.12 -11.00 18.32
N ASN A 203 19.61 -11.69 19.35
CA ASN A 203 20.28 -12.99 19.23
C ASN A 203 19.31 -14.18 19.41
N VAL A 204 18.01 -13.91 19.60
CA VAL A 204 17.03 -14.99 19.75
C VAL A 204 16.89 -15.74 18.42
N PRO A 205 17.12 -17.07 18.40
CA PRO A 205 16.89 -17.89 17.23
C PRO A 205 15.39 -17.94 16.92
N ILE A 206 15.03 -17.82 15.65
CA ILE A 206 13.64 -17.97 15.21
C ILE A 206 13.34 -19.45 15.04
N PRO A 207 12.32 -20.02 15.73
CA PRO A 207 12.04 -21.48 15.68
C PRO A 207 11.74 -22.01 14.29
N SER A 208 11.19 -21.18 13.41
CA SER A 208 10.88 -21.50 12.00
C SER A 208 12.02 -21.21 11.03
N ALA A 209 13.24 -20.93 11.52
CA ALA A 209 14.40 -20.62 10.68
C ALA A 209 14.71 -21.77 9.70
N ASP A 210 14.82 -21.45 8.42
CA ASP A 210 15.18 -22.38 7.36
C ASP A 210 15.95 -21.68 6.26
N LEU A 211 17.21 -22.03 6.08
CA LEU A 211 18.11 -21.34 5.15
C LEU A 211 17.68 -21.46 3.69
N MET A 212 17.09 -22.60 3.30
CA MET A 212 16.64 -22.78 1.91
C MET A 212 15.47 -21.86 1.63
N THR A 213 14.44 -21.87 2.47
CA THR A 213 13.26 -21.01 2.37
C THR A 213 13.63 -19.55 2.47
N PHE A 214 14.52 -19.17 3.39
CA PHE A 214 15.07 -17.81 3.50
C PHE A 214 15.64 -17.32 2.18
N ASN A 215 16.53 -18.10 1.53
CA ASN A 215 17.15 -17.71 0.25
C ASN A 215 16.13 -17.58 -0.88
N VAL A 216 15.12 -18.45 -0.94
CA VAL A 216 14.03 -18.38 -1.93
C VAL A 216 13.25 -17.06 -1.76
N TYR A 217 12.88 -16.72 -0.53
CA TYR A 217 12.08 -15.51 -0.29
C TYR A 217 12.92 -14.23 -0.33
N ALA A 218 14.21 -14.27 0.00
CA ALA A 218 15.13 -13.17 -0.25
C ALA A 218 15.19 -12.82 -1.75
N GLY A 219 15.28 -13.84 -2.61
CA GLY A 219 15.22 -13.66 -4.07
C GLY A 219 13.89 -13.04 -4.54
N LYS A 220 12.76 -13.50 -4.00
CA LYS A 220 11.44 -12.94 -4.33
C LYS A 220 11.31 -11.48 -3.87
N CYS A 221 11.74 -11.15 -2.66
CA CYS A 221 11.75 -9.78 -2.15
C CYS A 221 12.65 -8.86 -2.98
N GLN A 222 13.82 -9.35 -3.38
CA GLN A 222 14.74 -8.58 -4.24
C GLN A 222 14.12 -8.30 -5.61
N ALA A 223 13.48 -9.28 -6.24
CA ALA A 223 12.81 -9.10 -7.52
C ALA A 223 11.64 -8.09 -7.42
N GLU A 224 10.84 -8.17 -6.35
CA GLU A 224 9.75 -7.22 -6.13
C GLU A 224 10.28 -5.80 -5.86
N LEU A 225 11.37 -5.66 -5.08
CA LEU A 225 12.00 -4.37 -4.84
C LEU A 225 12.51 -3.74 -6.15
N GLN A 226 13.18 -4.51 -7.00
CA GLN A 226 13.64 -4.04 -8.31
C GLN A 226 12.48 -3.53 -9.17
N ARG A 227 11.36 -4.26 -9.21
CA ARG A 227 10.15 -3.85 -9.91
C ARG A 227 9.62 -2.50 -9.44
N LEU A 228 9.76 -2.17 -8.14
CA LEU A 228 9.35 -0.87 -7.59
C LEU A 228 10.36 0.24 -7.89
N GLU A 229 11.66 -0.07 -7.99
CA GLU A 229 12.77 0.89 -8.18
C GLU A 229 12.92 1.36 -9.61
N GLU A 230 12.57 0.55 -10.61
CA GLU A 230 12.73 0.85 -12.05
C GLU A 230 12.04 2.15 -12.52
N THR A 231 11.39 2.88 -11.60
CA THR A 231 10.59 4.08 -11.93
C THR A 231 10.73 5.20 -10.90
N ALA A 232 11.95 5.57 -10.53
CA ALA A 232 12.24 6.52 -9.42
C ALA A 232 12.02 8.02 -9.75
N GLU A 233 11.74 8.40 -10.99
CA GLU A 233 11.47 9.79 -11.37
C GLU A 233 10.10 10.27 -10.91
N GLN A 234 9.94 11.59 -10.72
CA GLN A 234 8.62 12.17 -10.47
C GLN A 234 7.70 11.89 -11.67
N PRO A 235 6.54 11.25 -11.44
CA PRO A 235 5.68 10.85 -12.54
C PRO A 235 5.16 12.08 -13.28
N SER A 236 5.22 12.06 -14.60
CA SER A 236 4.52 13.04 -15.45
C SER A 236 3.02 12.96 -15.17
N LEU A 237 2.27 14.00 -15.55
CA LEU A 237 0.80 13.97 -15.41
C LEU A 237 0.20 12.79 -16.17
N ILE A 238 0.73 12.45 -17.35
CA ILE A 238 0.29 11.27 -18.12
C ILE A 238 0.47 10.01 -17.29
N GLN A 239 1.64 9.83 -16.68
CA GLN A 239 1.91 8.67 -15.82
C GLN A 239 0.98 8.62 -14.60
N ARG A 240 0.71 9.75 -13.95
CA ARG A 240 -0.23 9.82 -12.83
C ARG A 240 -1.65 9.39 -13.23
N VAL A 241 -2.10 9.77 -14.42
CA VAL A 241 -3.39 9.34 -14.98
C VAL A 241 -3.37 7.85 -15.28
N GLN A 242 -2.30 7.32 -15.89
CA GLN A 242 -2.13 5.90 -16.16
C GLN A 242 -2.15 5.07 -14.86
N ASP A 243 -1.28 5.42 -13.91
CA ASP A 243 -1.20 4.75 -12.60
C ASP A 243 -2.58 4.70 -11.91
N TYR A 244 -3.35 5.81 -12.00
CA TYR A 244 -4.68 5.85 -11.41
C TYR A 244 -5.67 4.91 -12.13
N LEU A 245 -5.66 4.90 -13.47
CA LEU A 245 -6.53 4.00 -14.25
C LEU A 245 -6.14 2.52 -14.06
N GLU A 246 -4.86 2.24 -13.82
CA GLU A 246 -4.36 0.89 -13.56
C GLU A 246 -4.81 0.32 -12.21
N LEU A 247 -5.23 1.18 -11.26
CA LEU A 247 -5.71 0.72 -9.96
C LEU A 247 -6.93 -0.18 -10.03
N GLN A 248 -7.76 -0.06 -11.06
CA GLN A 248 -9.00 -0.83 -11.19
C GLN A 248 -8.98 -1.80 -12.36
N ARG A 249 -9.57 -2.97 -12.13
CA ARG A 249 -9.99 -3.92 -13.17
C ARG A 249 -11.38 -3.56 -13.69
N GLY A 250 -11.68 -3.97 -14.92
CA GLY A 250 -13.00 -3.77 -15.52
C GLY A 250 -13.27 -2.31 -15.92
N LEU A 251 -14.40 -1.77 -15.45
CA LEU A 251 -14.83 -0.41 -15.81
C LEU A 251 -13.87 0.65 -15.29
N LEU A 252 -13.25 1.38 -16.20
CA LEU A 252 -12.31 2.45 -15.85
C LEU A 252 -13.04 3.73 -15.40
N PRO A 253 -12.48 4.47 -14.42
CA PRO A 253 -12.99 5.76 -14.00
C PRO A 253 -13.18 6.73 -15.16
N THR A 254 -14.04 7.71 -14.96
CA THR A 254 -14.25 8.83 -15.90
C THR A 254 -13.17 9.89 -15.77
N MET A 255 -13.10 10.82 -16.72
CA MET A 255 -12.18 11.95 -16.62
C MET A 255 -12.45 12.83 -15.40
N ALA A 256 -13.71 13.02 -15.03
CA ALA A 256 -14.09 13.81 -13.86
C ALA A 256 -13.62 13.14 -12.56
N GLU A 257 -13.89 11.84 -12.41
CA GLU A 257 -13.42 11.03 -11.26
C GLU A 257 -11.89 11.01 -11.17
N THR A 258 -11.21 10.84 -12.30
CA THR A 258 -9.74 10.90 -12.37
C THR A 258 -9.20 12.26 -11.95
N ALA A 259 -9.80 13.34 -12.42
CA ALA A 259 -9.42 14.70 -12.07
C ALA A 259 -9.59 14.94 -10.56
N GLN A 260 -10.70 14.50 -9.99
CA GLN A 260 -10.97 14.59 -8.55
C GLN A 260 -9.93 13.78 -7.76
N ALA A 261 -9.63 12.54 -8.15
CA ALA A 261 -8.62 11.69 -7.50
C ALA A 261 -7.21 12.31 -7.51
N LEU A 262 -6.88 13.01 -8.58
CA LEU A 262 -5.60 13.72 -8.72
C LEU A 262 -5.61 15.12 -8.09
N ASN A 263 -6.70 15.50 -7.41
CA ASN A 263 -6.91 16.80 -6.79
C ASN A 263 -6.73 17.98 -7.80
N LEU A 264 -7.29 17.81 -8.99
CA LEU A 264 -7.25 18.78 -10.08
C LEU A 264 -8.66 19.08 -10.56
N PRO A 265 -8.99 20.35 -10.94
CA PRO A 265 -10.19 20.62 -11.72
C PRO A 265 -10.13 19.89 -13.08
N GLU A 266 -11.26 19.32 -13.56
CA GLU A 266 -11.31 18.60 -14.84
C GLU A 266 -10.78 19.44 -16.01
N ARG A 267 -11.12 20.73 -16.03
CA ARG A 267 -10.62 21.67 -17.04
C ARG A 267 -9.09 21.79 -17.03
N THR A 268 -8.50 21.82 -15.84
CA THR A 268 -7.04 21.88 -15.65
C THR A 268 -6.39 20.61 -16.14
N LEU A 269 -6.91 19.44 -15.75
CA LEU A 269 -6.43 18.14 -16.22
C LEU A 269 -6.45 18.06 -17.75
N ARG A 270 -7.56 18.43 -18.37
CA ARG A 270 -7.71 18.44 -19.84
C ARG A 270 -6.66 19.33 -20.51
N HIS A 271 -6.52 20.56 -20.02
CA HIS A 271 -5.58 21.55 -20.57
C HIS A 271 -4.13 21.08 -20.45
N GLN A 272 -3.74 20.58 -19.27
CA GLN A 272 -2.37 20.10 -19.04
C GLN A 272 -2.04 18.85 -19.88
N LEU A 273 -2.99 17.92 -20.06
CA LEU A 273 -2.79 16.78 -20.95
C LEU A 273 -2.61 17.22 -22.41
N GLN A 274 -3.38 18.23 -22.88
CA GLN A 274 -3.22 18.81 -24.21
C GLN A 274 -1.84 19.46 -24.40
N GLN A 275 -1.32 20.17 -23.38
CA GLN A 275 0.03 20.73 -23.43
C GLN A 275 1.12 19.64 -23.55
N LEU A 276 0.84 18.45 -23.04
CA LEU A 276 1.70 17.27 -23.17
C LEU A 276 1.43 16.46 -24.46
N ASN A 277 0.72 17.05 -25.45
CA ASN A 277 0.31 16.39 -26.70
C ASN A 277 -0.45 15.07 -26.46
N SER A 278 -1.26 14.99 -25.39
CA SER A 278 -2.03 13.82 -25.03
C SER A 278 -3.48 14.17 -24.64
N SER A 279 -4.30 13.17 -24.44
CA SER A 279 -5.66 13.32 -23.93
C SER A 279 -6.03 12.14 -23.04
N TYR A 280 -6.96 12.36 -22.13
CA TYR A 280 -7.52 11.29 -21.29
C TYR A 280 -8.02 10.10 -22.12
N LYS A 281 -8.68 10.37 -23.26
CA LYS A 281 -9.18 9.35 -24.18
C LYS A 281 -8.05 8.49 -24.74
N GLN A 282 -6.93 9.11 -25.15
CA GLN A 282 -5.76 8.39 -25.67
C GLN A 282 -5.12 7.51 -24.60
N ILE A 283 -4.93 8.04 -23.38
CA ILE A 283 -4.34 7.28 -22.26
C ILE A 283 -5.23 6.08 -21.93
N ARG A 284 -6.54 6.30 -21.79
CA ARG A 284 -7.50 5.22 -21.51
C ARG A 284 -7.53 4.18 -22.63
N GLU A 285 -7.50 4.61 -23.88
CA GLU A 285 -7.51 3.71 -25.02
C GLU A 285 -6.24 2.87 -25.09
N GLN A 286 -5.07 3.46 -24.81
CA GLN A 286 -3.81 2.73 -24.79
C GLN A 286 -3.84 1.67 -23.67
N LEU A 287 -4.23 2.01 -22.46
CA LEU A 287 -4.37 1.06 -21.36
C LEU A 287 -5.30 -0.11 -21.71
N MET A 288 -6.43 0.18 -22.37
CA MET A 288 -7.37 -0.87 -22.79
C MET A 288 -6.77 -1.82 -23.84
N LYS A 289 -5.96 -1.27 -24.76
CA LYS A 289 -5.23 -2.06 -25.78
C LYS A 289 -4.23 -2.98 -25.09
N ASP A 290 -3.42 -2.46 -24.17
CA ASP A 290 -2.38 -3.22 -23.48
C ASP A 290 -2.99 -4.35 -22.62
N ARG A 291 -4.07 -4.05 -21.90
CA ARG A 291 -4.84 -5.05 -21.14
C ARG A 291 -5.45 -6.13 -22.06
N ALA A 292 -6.01 -5.72 -23.21
CA ALA A 292 -6.58 -6.67 -24.14
C ALA A 292 -5.53 -7.64 -24.69
N LEU A 293 -4.36 -7.13 -25.11
CA LEU A 293 -3.27 -7.97 -25.59
C LEU A 293 -2.78 -8.92 -24.50
N HIS A 294 -2.56 -8.39 -23.28
CA HIS A 294 -2.13 -9.21 -22.15
C HIS A 294 -3.12 -10.36 -21.85
N LEU A 295 -4.42 -10.08 -21.83
CA LEU A 295 -5.43 -11.11 -21.61
C LEU A 295 -5.51 -12.11 -22.77
N MET A 296 -5.24 -11.68 -24.01
CA MET A 296 -5.20 -12.55 -25.19
C MET A 296 -4.00 -13.53 -25.20
N GLU A 297 -2.92 -13.23 -24.46
CA GLU A 297 -1.78 -14.13 -24.29
C GLU A 297 -2.15 -15.38 -23.47
N TYR A 298 -3.14 -15.26 -22.59
CA TYR A 298 -3.68 -16.41 -21.84
C TYR A 298 -4.71 -17.14 -22.70
N GLN A 299 -4.30 -18.21 -23.35
CA GLN A 299 -5.15 -19.03 -24.26
C GLN A 299 -6.37 -19.66 -23.58
N GLU A 300 -6.46 -19.60 -22.26
CA GLU A 300 -7.55 -20.14 -21.46
C GLU A 300 -8.79 -19.21 -21.41
N TYR A 301 -8.64 -17.91 -21.76
CA TYR A 301 -9.75 -16.97 -21.68
C TYR A 301 -10.54 -16.92 -22.99
N SER A 302 -11.86 -17.10 -22.90
CA SER A 302 -12.75 -16.84 -24.03
C SER A 302 -12.85 -15.34 -24.34
N ILE A 303 -13.23 -15.00 -25.57
CA ILE A 303 -13.42 -13.60 -25.97
C ILE A 303 -14.50 -12.92 -25.11
N GLU A 304 -15.53 -13.68 -24.74
CA GLU A 304 -16.60 -13.22 -23.84
C GLU A 304 -16.05 -12.88 -22.45
N MET A 305 -15.20 -13.75 -21.89
CA MET A 305 -14.54 -13.51 -20.61
C MET A 305 -13.59 -12.31 -20.67
N ILE A 306 -12.81 -12.17 -21.74
CA ILE A 306 -11.93 -11.01 -21.93
C ILE A 306 -12.74 -9.72 -22.00
N ALA A 307 -13.86 -9.71 -22.72
CA ALA A 307 -14.75 -8.55 -22.80
C ALA A 307 -15.28 -8.16 -21.41
N GLU A 308 -15.71 -9.12 -20.60
CA GLU A 308 -16.18 -8.91 -19.24
C GLU A 308 -15.05 -8.36 -18.33
N LEU A 309 -13.87 -8.97 -18.37
CA LEU A 309 -12.70 -8.55 -17.59
C LEU A 309 -12.25 -7.11 -17.94
N LEU A 310 -12.46 -6.68 -19.19
CA LEU A 310 -12.20 -5.32 -19.64
C LEU A 310 -13.35 -4.35 -19.36
N GLY A 311 -14.46 -4.81 -18.78
CA GLY A 311 -15.60 -3.97 -18.41
C GLY A 311 -16.55 -3.63 -19.56
N TYR A 312 -16.55 -4.42 -20.65
CA TYR A 312 -17.54 -4.29 -21.71
C TYR A 312 -18.83 -5.02 -21.31
N SER A 313 -19.97 -4.36 -21.48
CA SER A 313 -21.30 -4.96 -21.23
C SER A 313 -21.66 -6.05 -22.23
N GLU A 314 -21.09 -5.99 -23.44
CA GLU A 314 -21.36 -6.88 -24.55
C GLU A 314 -20.07 -7.29 -25.27
N PRO A 315 -19.85 -8.58 -25.57
CA PRO A 315 -18.68 -9.03 -26.33
C PRO A 315 -18.57 -8.37 -27.71
N ALA A 316 -19.69 -8.03 -28.33
CA ALA A 316 -19.73 -7.33 -29.60
C ALA A 316 -19.05 -5.95 -29.52
N ALA A 317 -19.25 -5.21 -28.44
CA ALA A 317 -18.62 -3.91 -28.23
C ALA A 317 -17.09 -4.04 -28.13
N PHE A 318 -16.60 -5.06 -27.43
CA PHE A 318 -15.17 -5.38 -27.37
C PHE A 318 -14.64 -5.76 -28.78
N ASN A 319 -15.30 -6.61 -29.52
CA ASN A 319 -14.90 -6.99 -30.88
C ASN A 319 -14.76 -5.77 -31.80
N HIS A 320 -15.71 -4.85 -31.74
CA HIS A 320 -15.65 -3.59 -32.49
C HIS A 320 -14.48 -2.69 -32.05
N ALA A 321 -14.25 -2.55 -30.75
CA ALA A 321 -13.13 -1.78 -30.21
C ALA A 321 -11.79 -2.40 -30.63
N PHE A 322 -11.62 -3.69 -30.46
CA PHE A 322 -10.40 -4.42 -30.81
C PHE A 322 -10.09 -4.30 -32.32
N LYS A 323 -11.09 -4.50 -33.19
CA LYS A 323 -10.92 -4.32 -34.64
C LYS A 323 -10.54 -2.88 -35.02
N ARG A 324 -11.11 -1.88 -34.34
CA ARG A 324 -10.72 -0.48 -34.54
C ARG A 324 -9.28 -0.21 -34.10
N TRP A 325 -8.80 -0.85 -33.04
CA TRP A 325 -7.46 -0.68 -32.50
C TRP A 325 -6.38 -1.34 -33.31
N PHE A 326 -6.63 -2.58 -33.77
CA PHE A 326 -5.60 -3.43 -34.35
C PHE A 326 -5.83 -3.77 -35.83
N GLY A 327 -6.98 -3.40 -36.38
CA GLY A 327 -7.33 -3.64 -37.78
C GLY A 327 -7.92 -5.03 -38.09
N TYR A 328 -7.88 -5.96 -37.11
CA TYR A 328 -8.39 -7.33 -37.21
C TYR A 328 -9.19 -7.73 -35.96
N SER A 329 -9.96 -8.82 -36.05
CA SER A 329 -10.77 -9.29 -34.93
C SER A 329 -9.93 -10.03 -33.87
N PRO A 330 -10.39 -10.10 -32.58
CA PRO A 330 -9.71 -10.88 -31.54
C PRO A 330 -9.49 -12.36 -31.95
N ARG A 331 -10.44 -12.97 -32.66
CA ARG A 331 -10.30 -14.35 -33.16
C ARG A 331 -9.18 -14.54 -34.17
N GLN A 332 -8.76 -13.47 -34.85
CA GLN A 332 -7.65 -13.52 -35.82
C GLN A 332 -6.30 -13.34 -35.15
N TYR A 333 -6.25 -12.72 -33.96
CA TYR A 333 -5.03 -12.53 -33.19
C TYR A 333 -4.50 -13.86 -32.60
N GLY A 334 -5.39 -14.78 -32.20
CA GLY A 334 -5.05 -16.07 -31.58
C GLY A 334 -4.75 -17.21 -32.59
N LYS A 335 -4.66 -16.87 -33.88
CA LYS A 335 -4.27 -17.83 -34.94
C LYS A 335 -2.88 -17.52 -35.45
#